data_589e4bc33539251517bd3bbfb03d0db6
#
_entry.id   589e4bc33539251517bd3bbfb03d0db6
#
_cell.length_a   1.000
_cell.length_b   1.000
_cell.length_c   1.000
_cell.angle_alpha   90.00
_cell.angle_beta   90.00
_cell.angle_gamma   90.00
#
_symmetry.space_group_name_H-M   'P 1'
#
loop_
_entity.id
_entity.type
_entity.pdbx_description
1 polymer ?
#
loop_
_entity_poly.entity_id
_entity_poly.type
_entity_poly.pdbx_seq_one_letter_code
_entity_poly.pdbx_strand_id
1 'polypeptide(L)'
;MTQAGYLMRGVPKNVLELSPTQIMKNEVFNDIINILGLQWGEYNAKENIKFNKIIFASDMDPDGDKIASLLLLWASRFPELFEQGLVYRCVSPIIVASKGKKGTKSYETKSFYSFDEYHKEEKKLKGYEIKHVKGLGTLNKEQSDQMFKDTHLFKFTFDNLAEIMLKKWFGKGISDERKNMLRDDVEA
;
A
#
# COMPACT_ATOMS: atom_id res chain seq x y z
N MET A 1 11.03 9.79 -17.37
CA MET A 1 10.34 8.80 -16.52
C MET A 1 8.87 9.24 -16.42
N THR A 2 7.94 8.40 -16.84
CA THR A 2 6.50 8.75 -16.86
C THR A 2 5.89 8.25 -15.56
N GLN A 3 5.23 9.13 -14.82
CA GLN A 3 4.45 8.78 -13.63
C GLN A 3 2.98 9.07 -13.88
N ALA A 4 2.10 8.22 -13.36
CA ALA A 4 0.66 8.46 -13.31
C ALA A 4 0.19 8.23 -11.87
N GLY A 5 -0.77 9.02 -11.42
CA GLY A 5 -1.43 8.86 -10.14
C GLY A 5 -2.92 8.59 -10.34
N TYR A 6 -3.46 7.60 -9.65
CA TYR A 6 -4.88 7.33 -9.59
C TYR A 6 -5.38 7.51 -8.17
N LEU A 7 -6.26 8.47 -7.97
CA LEU A 7 -6.87 8.76 -6.68
C LEU A 7 -8.13 7.92 -6.49
N MET A 8 -8.01 6.85 -5.73
CA MET A 8 -9.13 5.97 -5.43
C MET A 8 -9.98 6.53 -4.29
N ARG A 9 -11.30 6.46 -4.43
CA ARG A 9 -12.25 6.84 -3.38
C ARG A 9 -12.91 5.60 -2.78
N GLY A 10 -12.88 5.53 -1.44
CA GLY A 10 -13.51 4.44 -0.68
C GLY A 10 -12.70 3.14 -0.71
N VAL A 11 -13.35 2.06 -0.28
CA VAL A 11 -12.75 0.72 -0.15
C VAL A 11 -12.95 -0.06 -1.46
N PRO A 12 -11.88 -0.66 -2.03
CA PRO A 12 -12.01 -1.48 -3.23
C PRO A 12 -12.97 -2.66 -3.03
N LYS A 13 -13.61 -3.06 -4.11
CA LYS A 13 -14.47 -4.24 -4.08
C LYS A 13 -13.64 -5.51 -3.92
N ASN A 14 -14.12 -6.45 -3.09
CA ASN A 14 -13.57 -7.80 -3.04
C ASN A 14 -13.83 -8.51 -4.38
N VAL A 15 -12.75 -8.91 -5.07
CA VAL A 15 -12.80 -9.51 -6.41
C VAL A 15 -12.52 -11.01 -6.41
N LEU A 16 -12.39 -11.65 -5.24
CA LEU A 16 -11.98 -13.05 -5.14
C LEU A 16 -12.82 -13.98 -6.03
N GLU A 17 -14.13 -13.82 -5.98
CA GLU A 17 -15.07 -14.68 -6.70
C GLU A 17 -15.64 -14.05 -7.97
N LEU A 18 -15.12 -12.89 -8.38
CA LEU A 18 -15.60 -12.20 -9.57
C LEU A 18 -14.92 -12.72 -10.83
N SER A 19 -15.71 -12.87 -11.90
CA SER A 19 -15.15 -13.12 -13.24
C SER A 19 -14.44 -11.86 -13.77
N PRO A 20 -13.54 -12.00 -14.75
CA PRO A 20 -12.92 -10.87 -15.44
C PRO A 20 -13.93 -9.83 -15.91
N THR A 21 -15.01 -10.27 -16.54
CA THR A 21 -16.09 -9.37 -17.01
C THR A 21 -16.76 -8.60 -15.87
N GLN A 22 -16.92 -9.22 -14.71
CA GLN A 22 -17.51 -8.54 -13.54
C GLN A 22 -16.54 -7.52 -12.92
N ILE A 23 -15.22 -7.81 -12.93
CA ILE A 23 -14.18 -6.88 -12.48
C ILE A 23 -14.14 -5.66 -13.41
N MET A 24 -14.17 -5.86 -14.72
CA MET A 24 -14.16 -4.77 -15.70
C MET A 24 -15.39 -3.88 -15.66
N LYS A 25 -16.53 -4.37 -15.14
CA LYS A 25 -17.72 -3.52 -14.90
C LYS A 25 -17.54 -2.57 -13.72
N ASN A 26 -16.53 -2.77 -12.87
CA ASN A 26 -16.19 -1.86 -11.80
C ASN A 26 -15.31 -0.74 -12.34
N GLU A 27 -15.78 0.49 -12.27
CA GLU A 27 -15.11 1.68 -12.83
C GLU A 27 -13.68 1.81 -12.33
N VAL A 28 -13.45 1.68 -11.02
CA VAL A 28 -12.11 1.78 -10.39
C VAL A 28 -11.13 0.79 -11.00
N PHE A 29 -11.51 -0.48 -11.09
CA PHE A 29 -10.61 -1.51 -11.62
C PHE A 29 -10.43 -1.39 -13.12
N ASN A 30 -11.47 -0.99 -13.85
CA ASN A 30 -11.37 -0.75 -15.28
C ASN A 30 -10.40 0.40 -15.57
N ASP A 31 -10.46 1.48 -14.82
CA ASP A 31 -9.53 2.60 -14.93
C ASP A 31 -8.08 2.17 -14.68
N ILE A 32 -7.85 1.43 -13.59
CA ILE A 32 -6.50 0.94 -13.25
C ILE A 32 -5.96 0.02 -14.35
N ILE A 33 -6.78 -0.91 -14.86
CA ILE A 33 -6.42 -1.80 -15.97
C ILE A 33 -6.00 -0.99 -17.21
N ASN A 34 -6.79 0.01 -17.59
CA ASN A 34 -6.52 0.86 -18.75
C ASN A 34 -5.25 1.73 -18.55
N ILE A 35 -5.07 2.31 -17.37
CA ILE A 35 -3.88 3.11 -17.04
C ILE A 35 -2.63 2.26 -17.13
N LEU A 36 -2.65 1.06 -16.56
CA LEU A 36 -1.51 0.14 -16.56
C LEU A 36 -1.27 -0.52 -17.92
N GLY A 37 -2.28 -0.58 -18.79
CA GLY A 37 -2.23 -1.31 -20.05
C GLY A 37 -2.35 -2.83 -19.89
N LEU A 38 -3.06 -3.27 -18.82
CA LEU A 38 -3.31 -4.69 -18.58
C LEU A 38 -4.37 -5.24 -19.52
N GLN A 39 -4.27 -6.54 -19.82
CA GLN A 39 -5.24 -7.28 -20.61
C GLN A 39 -5.56 -8.60 -19.93
N TRP A 40 -6.77 -9.13 -20.17
CA TRP A 40 -7.15 -10.46 -19.71
C TRP A 40 -6.81 -11.52 -20.76
N GLY A 41 -6.32 -12.68 -20.31
CA GLY A 41 -5.99 -13.79 -21.18
C GLY A 41 -4.48 -13.95 -21.40
N GLU A 42 -4.12 -14.69 -22.44
CA GLU A 42 -2.72 -14.86 -22.83
C GLU A 42 -2.16 -13.54 -23.35
N TYR A 43 -1.29 -12.92 -22.55
CA TYR A 43 -0.68 -11.69 -22.95
C TYR A 43 0.72 -11.54 -22.32
N ASN A 44 1.61 -10.90 -23.05
CA ASN A 44 2.94 -10.63 -22.56
C ASN A 44 2.96 -9.32 -21.78
N ALA A 45 2.84 -9.42 -20.46
CA ALA A 45 2.86 -8.27 -19.57
C ALA A 45 4.09 -7.38 -19.77
N LYS A 46 5.25 -7.98 -20.08
CA LYS A 46 6.50 -7.22 -20.27
C LYS A 46 6.43 -6.22 -21.43
N GLU A 47 5.65 -6.52 -22.44
CA GLU A 47 5.52 -5.66 -23.63
C GLU A 47 4.43 -4.61 -23.48
N ASN A 48 3.41 -4.88 -22.69
CA ASN A 48 2.18 -4.07 -22.65
C ASN A 48 2.07 -3.19 -21.40
N ILE A 49 2.74 -3.56 -20.29
CA ILE A 49 2.70 -2.73 -19.06
C ILE A 49 3.47 -1.43 -19.28
N LYS A 50 2.79 -0.32 -19.02
CA LYS A 50 3.32 1.03 -19.24
C LYS A 50 4.26 1.52 -18.14
N PHE A 51 4.32 0.84 -17.00
CA PHE A 51 5.02 1.28 -15.80
C PHE A 51 5.91 0.19 -15.21
N ASN A 52 7.05 0.58 -14.68
CA ASN A 52 8.00 -0.33 -14.04
C ASN A 52 7.69 -0.61 -12.56
N LYS A 53 6.74 0.13 -11.97
CA LYS A 53 6.28 -0.06 -10.60
C LYS A 53 4.82 0.33 -10.48
N ILE A 54 4.08 -0.46 -9.72
CA ILE A 54 2.72 -0.21 -9.28
C ILE A 54 2.79 -0.04 -7.77
N ILE A 55 2.49 1.15 -7.28
CA ILE A 55 2.66 1.48 -5.87
C ILE A 55 1.29 1.75 -5.26
N PHE A 56 0.87 0.90 -4.33
CA PHE A 56 -0.30 1.15 -3.50
C PHE A 56 0.08 2.02 -2.33
N ALA A 57 -0.42 3.26 -2.31
CA ALA A 57 -0.22 4.19 -1.21
C ALA A 57 -1.47 4.22 -0.34
N SER A 58 -1.34 3.82 0.91
CA SER A 58 -2.42 3.81 1.91
C SER A 58 -1.88 4.19 3.28
N ASP A 59 -2.77 4.62 4.16
CA ASP A 59 -2.43 4.94 5.54
C ASP A 59 -1.90 3.70 6.30
N MET A 60 -1.11 3.93 7.35
CA MET A 60 -0.59 2.88 8.23
C MET A 60 -1.58 2.64 9.39
N ASP A 61 -2.80 2.28 9.03
CA ASP A 61 -3.87 1.92 9.95
C ASP A 61 -4.64 0.67 9.44
N PRO A 62 -5.51 0.07 10.23
CA PRO A 62 -6.27 -1.13 9.83
C PRO A 62 -7.10 -0.94 8.55
N ASP A 63 -7.64 0.25 8.31
CA ASP A 63 -8.41 0.54 7.10
C ASP A 63 -7.50 0.62 5.86
N GLY A 64 -6.34 1.25 5.98
CA GLY A 64 -5.32 1.29 4.94
C GLY A 64 -4.75 -0.09 4.63
N ASP A 65 -4.57 -0.95 5.64
CA ASP A 65 -4.16 -2.35 5.47
C ASP A 65 -5.22 -3.15 4.72
N LYS A 66 -6.50 -2.96 5.04
CA LYS A 66 -7.62 -3.57 4.33
C LYS A 66 -7.68 -3.13 2.87
N ILE A 67 -7.51 -1.84 2.61
CA ILE A 67 -7.48 -1.29 1.24
C ILE A 67 -6.32 -1.92 0.45
N ALA A 68 -5.11 -1.92 1.01
CA ALA A 68 -3.94 -2.52 0.37
C ALA A 68 -4.13 -4.01 0.08
N SER A 69 -4.71 -4.76 1.02
CA SER A 69 -4.98 -6.19 0.86
C SER A 69 -6.02 -6.48 -0.24
N LEU A 70 -7.05 -5.64 -0.37
CA LEU A 70 -8.04 -5.76 -1.46
C LEU A 70 -7.43 -5.39 -2.83
N LEU A 71 -6.51 -4.44 -2.88
CA LEU A 71 -5.74 -4.13 -4.09
C LEU A 71 -4.78 -5.26 -4.46
N LEU A 72 -4.15 -5.90 -3.47
CA LEU A 72 -3.35 -7.11 -3.69
C LEU A 72 -4.19 -8.26 -4.23
N LEU A 73 -5.38 -8.46 -3.66
CA LEU A 73 -6.32 -9.46 -4.16
C LEU A 73 -6.74 -9.19 -5.62
N TRP A 74 -6.91 -7.90 -5.99
CA TRP A 74 -7.13 -7.55 -7.39
C TRP A 74 -5.87 -7.81 -8.23
N ALA A 75 -4.70 -7.39 -7.79
CA ALA A 75 -3.43 -7.58 -8.50
C ALA A 75 -3.11 -9.06 -8.71
N SER A 76 -3.50 -9.96 -7.78
CA SER A 76 -3.30 -11.40 -7.91
C SER A 76 -4.07 -12.04 -9.09
N ARG A 77 -4.98 -11.29 -9.70
CA ARG A 77 -5.64 -11.68 -10.96
C ARG A 77 -4.74 -11.53 -12.18
N PHE A 78 -3.55 -10.94 -12.00
CA PHE A 78 -2.51 -10.73 -12.99
C PHE A 78 -1.17 -11.21 -12.43
N PRO A 79 -0.91 -12.55 -12.38
CA PRO A 79 0.27 -13.12 -11.72
C PRO A 79 1.59 -12.54 -12.24
N GLU A 80 1.63 -12.15 -13.49
CA GLU A 80 2.79 -11.56 -14.18
C GLU A 80 3.29 -10.28 -13.48
N LEU A 81 2.41 -9.55 -12.81
CA LEU A 81 2.79 -8.37 -12.05
C LEU A 81 3.75 -8.69 -10.90
N PHE A 82 3.54 -9.84 -10.27
CA PHE A 82 4.38 -10.32 -9.17
C PHE A 82 5.64 -11.01 -9.68
N GLU A 83 5.54 -11.83 -10.75
CA GLU A 83 6.68 -12.47 -11.39
C GLU A 83 7.71 -11.46 -11.88
N GLN A 84 7.26 -10.33 -12.40
CA GLN A 84 8.11 -9.21 -12.80
C GLN A 84 8.52 -8.30 -11.64
N GLY A 85 7.96 -8.52 -10.45
CA GLY A 85 8.27 -7.74 -9.26
C GLY A 85 7.85 -6.29 -9.33
N LEU A 86 6.68 -6.01 -9.91
CA LEU A 86 6.18 -4.66 -10.16
C LEU A 86 5.33 -4.10 -9.02
N VAL A 87 4.81 -4.96 -8.11
CA VAL A 87 3.83 -4.57 -7.09
C VAL A 87 4.51 -4.18 -5.80
N TYR A 88 4.21 -2.97 -5.33
CA TYR A 88 4.76 -2.38 -4.12
C TYR A 88 3.69 -1.72 -3.27
N ARG A 89 3.93 -1.61 -1.99
CA ARG A 89 3.19 -0.75 -1.08
C ARG A 89 4.10 0.39 -0.61
N CYS A 90 3.62 1.61 -0.68
CA CYS A 90 4.19 2.75 0.00
C CYS A 90 3.47 2.91 1.34
N VAL A 91 4.21 3.01 2.42
CA VAL A 91 3.66 3.24 3.76
C VAL A 91 3.98 4.65 4.22
N SER A 92 3.02 5.25 4.93
CA SER A 92 3.25 6.54 5.59
C SER A 92 4.13 6.35 6.83
N PRO A 93 4.93 7.35 7.22
CA PRO A 93 5.59 7.30 8.51
C PRO A 93 4.55 7.32 9.64
N ILE A 94 4.86 6.69 10.77
CA ILE A 94 4.04 6.74 11.99
C ILE A 94 4.39 7.93 12.87
N ILE A 95 5.64 8.39 12.80
CA ILE A 95 6.14 9.56 13.53
C ILE A 95 6.96 10.42 12.58
N VAL A 96 6.74 11.73 12.65
CA VAL A 96 7.61 12.73 12.01
C VAL A 96 8.14 13.68 13.07
N ALA A 97 9.46 13.78 13.17
CA ALA A 97 10.17 14.77 13.96
C ALA A 97 10.57 15.94 13.06
N SER A 98 10.26 17.18 13.45
CA SER A 98 10.58 18.35 12.67
C SER A 98 11.25 19.44 13.54
N LYS A 99 12.17 20.18 12.92
CA LYS A 99 12.91 21.27 13.59
C LYS A 99 13.06 22.46 12.64
N GLY A 100 13.03 23.65 13.18
CA GLY A 100 13.18 24.89 12.39
C GLY A 100 11.83 25.44 11.91
N LYS A 101 11.90 26.54 11.15
CA LYS A 101 10.70 27.21 10.63
C LYS A 101 10.35 26.66 9.26
N LYS A 102 9.11 26.20 9.10
CA LYS A 102 8.57 25.72 7.81
C LYS A 102 8.83 26.72 6.69
N GLY A 103 9.21 26.20 5.50
CA GLY A 103 9.49 27.01 4.32
C GLY A 103 10.86 27.68 4.32
N THR A 104 11.72 27.40 5.29
CA THR A 104 13.10 27.89 5.33
C THR A 104 14.11 26.79 5.08
N LYS A 105 15.34 27.14 4.65
CA LYS A 105 16.43 26.18 4.47
C LYS A 105 16.85 25.45 5.75
N SER A 106 16.48 25.98 6.91
CA SER A 106 16.76 25.37 8.22
C SER A 106 15.66 24.42 8.69
N TYR A 107 14.63 24.20 7.88
CA TYR A 107 13.58 23.24 8.22
C TYR A 107 14.05 21.81 7.93
N GLU A 108 14.18 21.04 8.98
CA GLU A 108 14.59 19.63 8.92
C GLU A 108 13.43 18.75 9.34
N THR A 109 13.27 17.61 8.64
CA THR A 109 12.29 16.58 8.99
C THR A 109 12.96 15.21 9.01
N LYS A 110 12.56 14.36 9.96
CA LYS A 110 12.92 12.95 10.03
C LYS A 110 11.64 12.14 10.16
N SER A 111 11.50 11.12 9.33
CA SER A 111 10.36 10.22 9.32
C SER A 111 10.76 8.87 9.91
N PHE A 112 9.87 8.30 10.73
CA PHE A 112 10.07 6.99 11.35
C PHE A 112 8.89 6.09 10.98
N TYR A 113 9.19 4.88 10.57
CA TYR A 113 8.23 3.91 10.07
C TYR A 113 7.94 2.80 11.09
N SER A 114 8.67 2.78 12.21
CA SER A 114 8.39 1.95 13.38
C SER A 114 8.72 2.69 14.69
N PHE A 115 8.10 2.25 15.79
CA PHE A 115 8.45 2.77 17.12
C PHE A 115 9.88 2.43 17.52
N ASP A 116 10.37 1.27 17.08
CA ASP A 116 11.75 0.84 17.36
C ASP A 116 12.79 1.76 16.70
N GLU A 117 12.54 2.20 15.46
CA GLU A 117 13.39 3.21 14.80
C GLU A 117 13.38 4.52 15.56
N TYR A 118 12.19 4.98 15.95
CA TYR A 118 12.04 6.22 16.70
C TYR A 118 12.77 6.16 18.06
N HIS A 119 12.57 5.13 18.86
CA HIS A 119 13.21 4.99 20.18
C HIS A 119 14.74 4.91 20.10
N LYS A 120 15.31 4.31 19.06
CA LYS A 120 16.76 4.29 18.84
C LYS A 120 17.35 5.70 18.62
N GLU A 121 16.57 6.61 18.05
CA GLU A 121 17.01 7.96 17.71
C GLU A 121 16.45 9.04 18.65
N GLU A 122 15.51 8.74 19.52
CA GLU A 122 14.76 9.69 20.37
C GLU A 122 15.69 10.67 21.14
N LYS A 123 16.78 10.13 21.69
CA LYS A 123 17.77 10.96 22.43
C LYS A 123 18.46 12.02 21.57
N LYS A 124 18.53 11.82 20.25
CA LYS A 124 19.13 12.75 19.29
C LYS A 124 18.13 13.82 18.80
N LEU A 125 16.84 13.66 19.14
CA LEU A 125 15.77 14.53 18.67
C LEU A 125 15.51 15.72 19.61
N LYS A 126 16.47 16.07 20.46
CA LYS A 126 16.34 17.23 21.35
C LYS A 126 16.10 18.52 20.55
N GLY A 127 14.97 19.17 20.81
CA GLY A 127 14.55 20.40 20.13
C GLY A 127 13.80 20.16 18.81
N TYR A 128 13.43 18.92 18.52
CA TYR A 128 12.47 18.60 17.47
C TYR A 128 11.05 18.57 18.01
N GLU A 129 10.11 19.03 17.22
CA GLU A 129 8.68 18.84 17.42
C GLU A 129 8.32 17.43 16.92
N ILE A 130 7.74 16.60 17.77
CA ILE A 130 7.36 15.23 17.47
C ILE A 130 5.87 15.19 17.14
N LYS A 131 5.53 14.68 15.96
CA LYS A 131 4.16 14.53 15.49
C LYS A 131 3.88 13.07 15.16
N HIS A 132 2.86 12.49 15.78
CA HIS A 132 2.30 11.21 15.37
C HIS A 132 1.45 11.41 14.11
N VAL A 133 1.74 10.61 13.09
CA VAL A 133 1.05 10.65 11.80
C VAL A 133 -0.10 9.66 11.86
N LYS A 134 -1.33 10.15 11.66
CA LYS A 134 -2.54 9.32 11.63
C LYS A 134 -2.89 8.83 10.23
N GLY A 135 -2.32 9.46 9.21
CA GLY A 135 -2.56 9.14 7.81
C GLY A 135 -1.87 10.14 6.89
N LEU A 136 -1.81 9.82 5.61
CA LEU A 136 -1.16 10.63 4.56
C LEU A 136 -1.68 12.07 4.52
N GLY A 137 -2.98 12.26 4.72
CA GLY A 137 -3.61 13.58 4.74
C GLY A 137 -3.20 14.48 5.91
N THR A 138 -2.48 13.96 6.91
CA THR A 138 -1.96 14.75 8.04
C THR A 138 -0.56 15.32 7.82
N LEU A 139 0.10 14.88 6.73
CA LEU A 139 1.40 15.39 6.33
C LEU A 139 1.26 16.77 5.68
N ASN A 140 2.21 17.66 5.95
CA ASN A 140 2.32 18.91 5.21
C ASN A 140 3.04 18.66 3.86
N LYS A 141 3.09 19.70 3.00
CA LYS A 141 3.70 19.58 1.68
C LYS A 141 5.15 19.10 1.73
N GLU A 142 5.97 19.70 2.61
CA GLU A 142 7.39 19.36 2.74
C GLU A 142 7.58 17.92 3.22
N GLN A 143 6.75 17.47 4.16
CA GLN A 143 6.76 16.09 4.66
C GLN A 143 6.30 15.09 3.59
N SER A 144 5.28 15.46 2.81
CA SER A 144 4.81 14.66 1.68
C SER A 144 5.88 14.58 0.59
N ASP A 145 6.49 15.72 0.23
CA ASP A 145 7.57 15.76 -0.77
C ASP A 145 8.78 14.90 -0.32
N GLN A 146 9.12 14.94 0.96
CA GLN A 146 10.17 14.10 1.53
C GLN A 146 9.81 12.61 1.45
N MET A 147 8.58 12.25 1.85
CA MET A 147 8.10 10.85 1.78
C MET A 147 8.15 10.31 0.34
N PHE A 148 7.80 11.13 -0.66
CA PHE A 148 7.87 10.69 -2.06
C PHE A 148 9.28 10.70 -2.65
N LYS A 149 10.23 11.44 -2.07
CA LYS A 149 11.66 11.38 -2.44
C LYS A 149 12.36 10.16 -1.86
N ASP A 150 12.10 9.88 -0.59
CA ASP A 150 12.66 8.75 0.17
C ASP A 150 11.55 7.72 0.43
N THR A 151 10.93 7.23 -0.65
CA THR A 151 9.76 6.37 -0.58
C THR A 151 10.11 5.04 0.09
N HIS A 152 9.48 4.76 1.23
CA HIS A 152 9.61 3.46 1.88
C HIS A 152 8.68 2.47 1.19
N LEU A 153 9.25 1.60 0.36
CA LEU A 153 8.53 0.65 -0.46
C LEU A 153 8.72 -0.78 0.05
N PHE A 154 7.60 -1.45 0.33
CA PHE A 154 7.57 -2.89 0.49
C PHE A 154 7.21 -3.54 -0.85
N LYS A 155 8.08 -4.40 -1.35
CA LYS A 155 7.81 -5.21 -2.54
C LYS A 155 6.94 -6.39 -2.14
N PHE A 156 5.87 -6.61 -2.86
CA PHE A 156 5.05 -7.82 -2.70
C PHE A 156 5.55 -8.95 -3.59
N THR A 157 5.58 -10.14 -3.00
CA THR A 157 5.73 -11.41 -3.70
C THR A 157 4.43 -12.19 -3.60
N PHE A 158 4.17 -13.06 -4.56
CA PHE A 158 2.97 -13.89 -4.58
C PHE A 158 3.37 -15.35 -4.76
N ASP A 159 3.08 -16.15 -3.76
CA ASP A 159 3.36 -17.58 -3.71
C ASP A 159 2.06 -18.37 -3.37
N ASN A 160 2.18 -19.67 -3.27
CA ASN A 160 1.04 -20.53 -2.93
C ASN A 160 0.46 -20.22 -1.56
N LEU A 161 1.28 -19.79 -0.59
CA LEU A 161 0.82 -19.40 0.74
C LEU A 161 0.00 -18.11 0.67
N ALA A 162 0.45 -17.12 -0.10
CA ALA A 162 -0.27 -15.87 -0.32
C ALA A 162 -1.65 -16.15 -0.93
N GLU A 163 -1.76 -17.06 -1.90
CA GLU A 163 -3.04 -17.44 -2.50
C GLU A 163 -3.99 -18.07 -1.47
N ILE A 164 -3.48 -19.01 -0.65
CA ILE A 164 -4.25 -19.65 0.41
C ILE A 164 -4.74 -18.61 1.44
N MET A 165 -3.87 -17.69 1.85
CA MET A 165 -4.21 -16.66 2.82
C MET A 165 -5.23 -15.67 2.26
N LEU A 166 -5.11 -15.25 1.02
CA LEU A 166 -6.13 -14.40 0.39
C LEU A 166 -7.49 -15.08 0.35
N LYS A 167 -7.55 -16.38 0.04
CA LYS A 167 -8.81 -17.15 0.08
C LYS A 167 -9.38 -17.22 1.50
N LYS A 168 -8.55 -17.44 2.52
CA LYS A 168 -8.98 -17.44 3.93
C LYS A 168 -9.47 -16.08 4.40
N TRP A 169 -8.82 -14.98 4.02
CA TRP A 169 -9.19 -13.65 4.47
C TRP A 169 -10.37 -13.04 3.72
N PHE A 170 -10.54 -13.35 2.43
CA PHE A 170 -11.53 -12.70 1.57
C PHE A 170 -12.62 -13.63 1.05
N GLY A 171 -12.55 -14.95 1.30
CA GLY A 171 -13.56 -15.92 0.90
C GLY A 171 -14.90 -15.72 1.62
N LYS A 172 -15.96 -16.20 1.00
CA LYS A 172 -17.30 -16.22 1.59
C LYS A 172 -17.49 -17.43 2.51
N GLY A 173 -18.34 -17.27 3.51
CA GLY A 173 -18.76 -18.37 4.41
C GLY A 173 -17.76 -18.78 5.48
N ILE A 174 -16.56 -18.15 5.52
CA ILE A 174 -15.48 -18.49 6.45
C ILE A 174 -15.26 -17.44 7.56
N SER A 175 -16.32 -16.72 7.93
CA SER A 175 -16.22 -15.66 8.96
C SER A 175 -15.79 -16.19 10.33
N ASP A 176 -16.22 -17.39 10.69
CA ASP A 176 -15.92 -17.97 12.00
C ASP A 176 -14.47 -18.51 12.05
N GLU A 177 -13.97 -19.06 10.95
CA GLU A 177 -12.56 -19.42 10.84
C GLU A 177 -11.65 -18.18 11.00
N ARG A 178 -12.01 -17.05 10.37
CA ARG A 178 -11.26 -15.79 10.55
C ARG A 178 -11.27 -15.28 11.98
N LYS A 179 -12.41 -15.38 12.67
CA LYS A 179 -12.50 -14.99 14.08
C LYS A 179 -11.61 -15.86 14.97
N ASN A 180 -11.54 -17.17 14.69
CA ASN A 180 -10.69 -18.08 15.43
C ASN A 180 -9.21 -17.75 15.19
N MET A 181 -8.79 -17.54 13.94
CA MET A 181 -7.41 -17.13 13.63
C MET A 181 -6.99 -15.86 14.39
N LEU A 182 -7.88 -14.86 14.47
CA LEU A 182 -7.60 -13.62 15.21
C LEU A 182 -7.54 -13.81 16.74
N ARG A 183 -8.17 -14.86 17.29
CA ARG A 183 -8.07 -15.19 18.72
C ARG A 183 -6.78 -15.91 19.03
N ASP A 184 -6.37 -16.84 18.18
CA ASP A 184 -5.14 -17.61 18.35
C ASP A 184 -3.88 -16.69 18.32
N ASP A 185 -3.91 -15.62 17.49
CA ASP A 185 -2.83 -14.63 17.44
C ASP A 185 -2.74 -13.71 18.69
N VAL A 186 -3.80 -13.64 19.50
CA VAL A 186 -3.83 -12.82 20.73
C VAL A 186 -3.35 -13.61 21.96
N GLU A 187 -3.38 -14.95 21.90
CA GLU A 187 -2.97 -15.84 22.99
C GLU A 187 -1.52 -16.35 22.87
N ALA A 188 -0.81 -16.00 21.77
CA ALA A 188 0.58 -16.37 21.50
C ALA A 188 1.55 -15.21 21.81
#